data_8c40a6600b8b4162bd23fe59020543b8
#
_entry.id   8c40a6600b8b4162bd23fe59020543b8
#
_cell.length_a   1.000
_cell.length_b   1.000
_cell.length_c   1.000
_cell.angle_alpha   90.00
_cell.angle_beta   90.00
_cell.angle_gamma   90.00
#
_symmetry.space_group_name_H-M   'P 1'
#
loop_
_entity.id
_entity.type
_entity.pdbx_description
1 polymer ?
#
loop_
_entity_poly.entity_id
_entity_poly.type
_entity_poly.pdbx_seq_one_letter_code
_entity_poly.pdbx_strand_id
1 'polypeptide(L)'
;MRIGFVELVLLLFIASLTVGPNVALFVDRWLRRAQRTSAAAARRKAQLEAQAAIEREALLTRFRVASNVFALLLLVALAYGLLLRPIETPPKAYTVPDVRQDTGAARTELSADSKDGWKLGDYLGVDCVRTQDGLVYAAAYDGASMKKRKSDLVRTDGGHDAAILSVEGELTGFDGNGDLWLTVVTPTGGTLCRARHDSWGTSVEPVVTQLDGAPLGALSAVEAGPDGKVYFAAAAETSLKNGLEGALRTELLAHTGTGWVYVYDPADRSVQRVLGGIAGASGLALSEDGRTLYVSDLGSRCIWAVPSGGRERMAGGKGCAQLAAGLPGYPGALAVEEDGTVS
;
A
#
# COMPACT_ATOMS: atom_id res chain seq x y z
N MET A 1 0.66 29.15 -6.87
CA MET A 1 1.53 28.18 -6.18
C MET A 1 1.19 28.17 -4.71
N ARG A 2 0.69 27.08 -4.15
CA ARG A 2 0.48 26.96 -2.70
C ARG A 2 1.76 26.36 -2.12
N ILE A 3 2.48 27.17 -1.36
CA ILE A 3 3.65 26.70 -0.63
C ILE A 3 3.16 25.69 0.41
N GLY A 4 3.68 24.48 0.38
CA GLY A 4 3.33 23.43 1.35
C GLY A 4 3.87 23.79 2.75
N PHE A 5 3.22 23.26 3.79
CA PHE A 5 3.59 23.51 5.19
C PHE A 5 5.08 23.20 5.46
N VAL A 6 5.63 22.17 4.82
CA VAL A 6 7.03 21.76 4.95
C VAL A 6 7.97 22.80 4.33
N GLU A 7 7.62 23.37 3.20
CA GLU A 7 8.41 24.43 2.53
C GLU A 7 8.40 25.73 3.34
N LEU A 8 7.26 26.07 3.97
CA LEU A 8 7.15 27.23 4.86
C LEU A 8 8.04 27.08 6.11
N VAL A 9 8.04 25.89 6.72
CA VAL A 9 8.87 25.57 7.88
C VAL A 9 10.35 25.60 7.53
N LEU A 10 10.72 25.07 6.35
CA LEU A 10 12.11 25.10 5.86
C LEU A 10 12.58 26.53 5.58
N LEU A 11 11.74 27.38 4.99
CA LEU A 11 12.03 28.80 4.77
C LEU A 11 12.21 29.58 6.08
N LEU A 12 11.35 29.34 7.08
CA LEU A 12 11.48 29.92 8.41
C LEU A 12 12.76 29.46 9.13
N PHE A 13 13.15 28.22 8.98
CA PHE A 13 14.40 27.68 9.53
C PHE A 13 15.63 28.30 8.89
N ILE A 14 15.67 28.40 7.55
CA ILE A 14 16.75 29.05 6.80
C ILE A 14 16.83 30.55 7.17
N ALA A 15 15.70 31.24 7.27
CA ALA A 15 15.64 32.65 7.69
C ALA A 15 16.18 32.83 9.12
N SER A 16 15.86 31.95 10.04
CA SER A 16 16.37 31.96 11.43
C SER A 16 17.89 31.78 11.50
N LEU A 17 18.46 30.92 10.67
CA LEU A 17 19.90 30.66 10.58
C LEU A 17 20.68 31.82 9.94
N THR A 18 20.10 32.54 8.98
CA THR A 18 20.77 33.62 8.24
C THR A 18 20.61 34.98 8.88
N VAL A 19 19.47 35.27 9.51
CA VAL A 19 19.18 36.58 10.12
C VAL A 19 19.75 36.70 11.53
N GLY A 20 19.76 35.62 12.33
CA GLY A 20 20.24 35.62 13.71
C GLY A 20 21.70 36.14 13.90
N PRO A 21 22.69 35.65 13.14
CA PRO A 21 24.06 36.12 13.23
C PRO A 21 24.24 37.57 12.80
N ASN A 22 23.48 38.05 11.83
CA ASN A 22 23.60 39.40 11.27
C ASN A 22 23.02 40.47 12.19
N VAL A 23 21.96 40.17 12.93
CA VAL A 23 21.40 41.09 13.96
C VAL A 23 22.38 41.27 15.12
N ALA A 24 23.05 40.21 15.56
CA ALA A 24 24.06 40.27 16.60
C ALA A 24 25.26 41.17 16.19
N LEU A 25 25.70 41.07 14.93
CA LEU A 25 26.78 41.91 14.38
C LEU A 25 26.37 43.39 14.21
N PHE A 26 25.12 43.67 13.91
CA PHE A 26 24.59 45.03 13.80
C PHE A 26 24.52 45.71 15.17
N VAL A 27 24.03 45.03 16.19
CA VAL A 27 23.96 45.53 17.58
C VAL A 27 25.36 45.79 18.14
N ASP A 28 26.34 44.93 17.85
CA ASP A 28 27.73 45.09 18.30
C ASP A 28 28.40 46.36 17.68
N ARG A 29 28.15 46.65 16.39
CA ARG A 29 28.64 47.86 15.72
C ARG A 29 28.00 49.15 16.24
N TRP A 30 26.72 49.10 16.60
CA TRP A 30 26.01 50.28 17.13
C TRP A 30 26.49 50.62 18.53
N LEU A 31 26.77 49.67 19.40
CA LEU A 31 27.31 49.87 20.76
C LEU A 31 28.72 50.47 20.76
N ARG A 32 29.59 50.16 19.81
CA ARG A 32 30.97 50.68 19.69
C ARG A 32 31.04 52.14 19.29
N ARG A 33 30.00 52.72 18.68
CA ARG A 33 29.99 54.13 18.26
C ARG A 33 29.64 55.16 19.37
N ALA A 34 29.06 54.70 20.46
CA ALA A 34 28.47 55.57 21.47
C ALA A 34 29.45 56.07 22.60
N GLN A 35 30.75 55.72 22.55
CA GLN A 35 31.59 55.90 23.71
C GLN A 35 32.97 56.52 23.41
N ARG A 36 33.06 57.86 23.50
CA ARG A 36 34.32 58.55 23.69
C ARG A 36 34.12 59.61 24.79
N THR A 37 34.65 59.39 26.04
CA THR A 37 35.22 60.43 26.98
C THR A 37 35.49 59.89 28.41
N SER A 38 36.69 60.22 28.94
CA SER A 38 37.26 60.32 30.31
C SER A 38 37.36 59.03 31.20
N ALA A 39 38.34 58.98 32.14
CA ALA A 39 38.73 57.85 32.98
C ALA A 39 37.63 57.37 33.96
N ALA A 40 36.74 58.22 34.42
CA ALA A 40 35.55 57.83 35.21
C ALA A 40 34.51 57.16 34.32
N ALA A 41 34.40 57.58 33.06
CA ALA A 41 33.59 56.91 32.03
C ALA A 41 34.20 55.57 31.66
N ALA A 42 35.54 55.39 31.73
CA ALA A 42 36.15 54.09 31.43
C ALA A 42 35.77 52.96 32.44
N ARG A 43 35.71 53.34 33.76
CA ARG A 43 35.24 52.35 34.78
C ARG A 43 33.78 52.07 34.68
N ARG A 44 32.94 53.07 34.41
CA ARG A 44 31.50 52.86 34.13
C ARG A 44 31.31 52.08 32.84
N LYS A 45 32.15 52.32 31.83
CA LYS A 45 32.18 51.61 30.58
C LYS A 45 32.52 50.11 30.76
N ALA A 46 33.58 49.84 31.55
CA ALA A 46 33.98 48.46 31.85
C ALA A 46 32.88 47.70 32.62
N GLN A 47 32.18 48.36 33.54
CA GLN A 47 31.04 47.74 34.23
C GLN A 47 29.84 47.51 33.31
N LEU A 48 29.53 48.45 32.42
CA LEU A 48 28.48 48.32 31.44
C LEU A 48 28.82 47.24 30.38
N GLU A 49 30.09 47.17 29.97
CA GLU A 49 30.55 46.09 29.06
C GLU A 49 30.51 44.72 29.71
N ALA A 50 30.87 44.63 31.01
CA ALA A 50 30.75 43.38 31.77
C ALA A 50 29.28 42.97 31.96
N GLN A 51 28.38 43.92 32.28
CA GLN A 51 26.96 43.66 32.35
C GLN A 51 26.38 43.28 30.98
N ALA A 52 26.74 44.00 29.92
CA ALA A 52 26.31 43.68 28.56
C ALA A 52 26.86 42.34 28.08
N ALA A 53 28.07 41.95 28.51
CA ALA A 53 28.61 40.62 28.20
C ALA A 53 27.83 39.51 28.92
N ILE A 54 27.46 39.70 30.18
CA ILE A 54 26.63 38.75 30.96
C ILE A 54 25.22 38.64 30.35
N GLU A 55 24.60 39.77 30.00
CA GLU A 55 23.30 39.80 29.35
C GLU A 55 23.34 39.15 27.97
N ARG A 56 24.43 39.37 27.21
CA ARG A 56 24.66 38.74 25.91
C ARG A 56 24.82 37.22 26.03
N GLU A 57 25.60 36.73 27.00
CA GLU A 57 25.73 35.31 27.28
C GLU A 57 24.40 34.68 27.71
N ALA A 58 23.65 35.36 28.58
CA ALA A 58 22.31 34.91 28.99
C ALA A 58 21.35 34.86 27.80
N LEU A 59 21.41 35.85 26.91
CA LEU A 59 20.60 35.94 25.73
C LEU A 59 20.97 34.86 24.70
N LEU A 60 22.25 34.60 24.49
CA LEU A 60 22.75 33.52 23.63
C LEU A 60 22.40 32.16 24.19
N THR A 61 22.45 31.98 25.51
CA THR A 61 22.07 30.74 26.17
C THR A 61 20.55 30.48 26.02
N ARG A 62 19.73 31.52 26.24
CA ARG A 62 18.28 31.45 26.01
C ARG A 62 17.94 31.13 24.55
N PHE A 63 18.69 31.76 23.62
CA PHE A 63 18.50 31.48 22.19
C PHE A 63 18.89 30.04 21.80
N ARG A 64 20.02 29.53 22.35
CA ARG A 64 20.44 28.14 22.15
C ARG A 64 19.41 27.17 22.72
N VAL A 65 18.89 27.42 23.92
CA VAL A 65 17.85 26.57 24.52
C VAL A 65 16.58 26.64 23.69
N ALA A 66 16.12 27.81 23.28
CA ALA A 66 14.93 27.95 22.44
C ALA A 66 15.11 27.28 21.06
N SER A 67 16.29 27.41 20.45
CA SER A 67 16.62 26.75 19.18
C SER A 67 16.62 25.23 19.32
N ASN A 68 17.18 24.68 20.39
CA ASN A 68 17.20 23.25 20.65
C ASN A 68 15.80 22.72 20.92
N VAL A 69 14.98 23.45 21.69
CA VAL A 69 13.57 23.09 21.93
C VAL A 69 12.78 23.12 20.61
N PHE A 70 12.98 24.13 19.79
CA PHE A 70 12.34 24.23 18.48
C PHE A 70 12.77 23.09 17.55
N ALA A 71 14.06 22.76 17.51
CA ALA A 71 14.57 21.63 16.72
C ALA A 71 13.98 20.29 17.19
N LEU A 72 13.85 20.11 18.51
CA LEU A 72 13.22 18.92 19.08
C LEU A 72 11.73 18.83 18.70
N LEU A 73 11.00 19.94 18.83
CA LEU A 73 9.59 20.00 18.43
C LEU A 73 9.41 19.75 16.93
N LEU A 74 10.32 20.25 16.11
CA LEU A 74 10.31 19.99 14.67
C LEU A 74 10.59 18.52 14.35
N LEU A 75 11.55 17.90 15.04
CA LEU A 75 11.82 16.47 14.94
C LEU A 75 10.62 15.63 15.37
N VAL A 76 9.98 15.99 16.47
CA VAL A 76 8.76 15.32 16.94
C VAL A 76 7.61 15.49 15.93
N ALA A 77 7.41 16.71 15.40
CA ALA A 77 6.41 16.96 14.38
C ALA A 77 6.68 16.20 13.06
N LEU A 78 7.96 16.12 12.68
CA LEU A 78 8.39 15.36 11.51
C LEU A 78 8.18 13.84 11.74
N ALA A 79 8.59 13.35 12.90
CA ALA A 79 8.35 11.95 13.28
C ALA A 79 6.86 11.63 13.34
N TYR A 80 6.04 12.53 13.91
CA TYR A 80 4.58 12.39 13.90
C TYR A 80 4.02 12.40 12.47
N GLY A 81 4.47 13.31 11.61
CA GLY A 81 4.00 13.40 10.22
C GLY A 81 4.45 12.23 9.34
N LEU A 82 5.61 11.64 9.60
CA LEU A 82 6.16 10.53 8.81
C LEU A 82 5.79 9.14 9.36
N LEU A 83 5.78 8.99 10.69
CA LEU A 83 5.60 7.69 11.35
C LEU A 83 4.20 7.49 11.91
N LEU A 84 3.54 8.57 12.35
CA LEU A 84 2.23 8.55 13.00
C LEU A 84 1.19 9.30 12.17
N ARG A 85 1.33 9.31 10.82
CA ARG A 85 0.22 9.78 9.97
C ARG A 85 -1.04 9.10 10.47
N PRO A 86 -2.10 9.87 10.78
CA PRO A 86 -3.35 9.27 11.21
C PRO A 86 -3.75 8.24 10.17
N ILE A 87 -3.85 6.99 10.59
CA ILE A 87 -4.45 5.93 9.81
C ILE A 87 -5.87 6.43 9.54
N GLU A 88 -6.25 6.56 8.27
CA GLU A 88 -7.55 7.12 7.87
C GLU A 88 -8.72 6.34 8.50
N THR A 89 -8.45 5.11 8.92
CA THR A 89 -9.38 4.23 9.61
C THR A 89 -8.85 3.90 11.01
N PRO A 90 -9.65 4.09 12.06
CA PRO A 90 -9.23 3.73 13.41
C PRO A 90 -8.99 2.21 13.49
N PRO A 91 -7.85 1.77 14.06
CA PRO A 91 -7.55 0.35 14.18
C PRO A 91 -8.57 -0.35 15.05
N LYS A 92 -8.99 -1.55 14.65
CA LYS A 92 -9.83 -2.43 15.47
C LYS A 92 -8.95 -3.29 16.35
N ALA A 93 -9.43 -3.58 17.55
CA ALA A 93 -8.80 -4.58 18.40
C ALA A 93 -8.88 -5.96 17.69
N TYR A 94 -7.74 -6.58 17.52
CA TYR A 94 -7.59 -7.89 16.89
C TYR A 94 -6.81 -8.82 17.80
N THR A 95 -7.37 -10.00 18.04
CA THR A 95 -6.66 -11.06 18.74
C THR A 95 -6.02 -11.96 17.68
N VAL A 96 -4.68 -11.98 17.68
CA VAL A 96 -3.94 -12.89 16.79
C VAL A 96 -4.36 -14.32 17.08
N PRO A 97 -4.88 -15.08 16.10
CA PRO A 97 -5.22 -16.48 16.32
C PRO A 97 -3.98 -17.28 16.74
N ASP A 98 -4.18 -18.25 17.62
CA ASP A 98 -3.10 -19.20 17.95
C ASP A 98 -2.63 -19.86 16.66
N VAL A 99 -1.32 -19.82 16.43
CA VAL A 99 -0.72 -20.51 15.30
C VAL A 99 -0.90 -22.00 15.53
N ARG A 100 -1.72 -22.65 14.71
CA ARG A 100 -1.77 -24.10 14.70
C ARG A 100 -0.39 -24.61 14.26
N GLN A 101 0.31 -25.22 15.19
CA GLN A 101 1.42 -26.08 14.82
C GLN A 101 0.79 -27.29 14.15
N ASP A 102 0.76 -27.29 12.83
CA ASP A 102 0.35 -28.48 12.11
C ASP A 102 1.46 -29.52 12.24
N THR A 103 1.26 -30.41 13.20
CA THR A 103 2.18 -31.51 13.47
C THR A 103 1.99 -32.66 12.48
N GLY A 104 1.10 -32.54 11.51
CA GLY A 104 0.69 -33.63 10.60
C GLY A 104 0.85 -33.35 9.11
N ALA A 105 0.95 -32.10 8.68
CA ALA A 105 1.22 -31.83 7.27
C ALA A 105 2.64 -32.24 6.93
N ALA A 106 2.79 -33.14 5.96
CA ALA A 106 4.07 -33.39 5.35
C ALA A 106 4.64 -32.01 4.96
N ARG A 107 5.72 -31.59 5.59
CA ARG A 107 6.53 -30.49 5.08
C ARG A 107 7.01 -30.96 3.72
N THR A 108 6.30 -30.57 2.69
CA THR A 108 6.86 -30.56 1.36
C THR A 108 7.98 -29.53 1.44
N GLU A 109 9.21 -29.97 1.66
CA GLU A 109 10.35 -29.13 1.41
C GLU A 109 10.27 -28.77 -0.09
N LEU A 110 9.73 -27.58 -0.36
CA LEU A 110 9.95 -26.97 -1.64
C LEU A 110 11.44 -26.70 -1.70
N SER A 111 12.21 -27.69 -2.16
CA SER A 111 13.56 -27.46 -2.64
C SER A 111 13.39 -26.65 -3.94
N ALA A 112 13.22 -25.34 -3.81
CA ALA A 112 13.47 -24.45 -4.91
C ALA A 112 14.97 -24.61 -5.22
N ASP A 113 15.28 -25.43 -6.20
CA ASP A 113 16.60 -25.44 -6.77
C ASP A 113 16.77 -24.08 -7.44
N SER A 114 17.38 -23.13 -6.73
CA SER A 114 17.52 -21.73 -7.12
C SER A 114 18.31 -21.53 -8.40
N LYS A 115 18.75 -22.60 -9.03
CA LYS A 115 19.44 -22.60 -10.31
C LYS A 115 18.52 -22.45 -11.51
N ASP A 116 17.23 -22.79 -11.36
CA ASP A 116 16.24 -22.74 -12.42
C ASP A 116 15.27 -21.57 -12.26
N GLY A 117 15.69 -20.51 -11.57
CA GLY A 117 14.93 -19.27 -11.48
C GLY A 117 14.74 -18.65 -12.85
N TRP A 118 13.49 -18.50 -13.28
CA TRP A 118 13.16 -17.84 -14.53
C TRP A 118 13.40 -16.36 -14.40
N LYS A 119 14.17 -15.78 -15.32
CA LYS A 119 14.26 -14.33 -15.46
C LYS A 119 13.20 -13.90 -16.45
N LEU A 120 12.26 -13.11 -15.99
CA LEU A 120 11.32 -12.40 -16.86
C LEU A 120 11.99 -11.13 -17.40
N GLY A 121 12.81 -11.26 -18.44
CA GLY A 121 13.43 -10.12 -19.14
C GLY A 121 13.96 -9.03 -18.21
N ASP A 122 13.60 -7.79 -18.49
CA ASP A 122 13.98 -6.60 -17.71
C ASP A 122 12.92 -6.18 -16.65
N TYR A 123 11.95 -7.02 -16.38
CA TYR A 123 10.93 -6.75 -15.35
C TYR A 123 11.52 -6.80 -13.95
N LEU A 124 11.10 -5.89 -13.09
CA LEU A 124 11.60 -5.78 -11.71
C LEU A 124 10.80 -6.60 -10.70
N GLY A 125 9.57 -6.98 -11.03
CA GLY A 125 8.73 -7.76 -10.13
C GLY A 125 7.51 -8.34 -10.83
N VAL A 126 6.86 -9.24 -10.11
CA VAL A 126 5.67 -9.99 -10.54
C VAL A 126 4.64 -9.92 -9.42
N ASP A 127 3.41 -9.53 -9.75
CA ASP A 127 2.31 -9.43 -8.78
C ASP A 127 1.43 -10.69 -8.74
N CYS A 128 1.28 -11.37 -9.87
CA CYS A 128 0.46 -12.58 -9.99
C CYS A 128 1.05 -13.52 -11.03
N VAL A 129 0.97 -14.81 -10.77
CA VAL A 129 1.42 -15.86 -11.69
C VAL A 129 0.35 -16.92 -11.80
N ARG A 130 0.07 -17.37 -13.02
CA ARG A 130 -0.76 -18.56 -13.30
C ARG A 130 -0.09 -19.46 -14.33
N THR A 131 -0.33 -20.73 -14.22
CA THR A 131 0.10 -21.73 -15.21
C THR A 131 -1.12 -22.24 -15.96
N GLN A 132 -1.02 -22.32 -17.28
CA GLN A 132 -2.05 -22.89 -18.12
C GLN A 132 -1.40 -23.58 -19.34
N ASP A 133 -1.79 -24.80 -19.63
CA ASP A 133 -1.29 -25.59 -20.77
C ASP A 133 0.23 -25.67 -20.88
N GLY A 134 0.91 -25.78 -19.73
CA GLY A 134 2.38 -25.83 -19.66
C GLY A 134 3.08 -24.50 -19.88
N LEU A 135 2.34 -23.41 -20.04
CA LEU A 135 2.87 -22.06 -20.14
C LEU A 135 2.66 -21.31 -18.83
N VAL A 136 3.55 -20.39 -18.53
CA VAL A 136 3.46 -19.49 -17.37
C VAL A 136 3.05 -18.11 -17.85
N TYR A 137 2.05 -17.57 -17.19
CA TYR A 137 1.59 -16.20 -17.36
C TYR A 137 1.90 -15.42 -16.10
N ALA A 138 2.41 -14.22 -16.26
CA ALA A 138 2.82 -13.37 -15.15
C ALA A 138 2.38 -11.93 -15.36
N ALA A 139 1.77 -11.34 -14.33
CA ALA A 139 1.57 -9.90 -14.25
C ALA A 139 2.88 -9.26 -13.81
N ALA A 140 3.63 -8.68 -14.72
CA ALA A 140 4.96 -8.16 -14.51
C ALA A 140 5.00 -6.62 -14.63
N TYR A 141 5.91 -5.98 -13.91
CA TYR A 141 6.10 -4.54 -14.00
C TYR A 141 7.57 -4.15 -14.12
N ASP A 142 7.83 -3.10 -14.90
CA ASP A 142 9.12 -2.44 -14.95
C ASP A 142 9.17 -1.38 -13.84
N GLY A 143 10.14 -1.38 -12.99
CA GLY A 143 10.24 -0.45 -11.87
C GLY A 143 10.58 0.99 -12.22
N ALA A 144 10.54 1.38 -13.49
CA ALA A 144 11.01 2.68 -13.94
C ALA A 144 10.16 3.85 -13.46
N SER A 145 8.99 3.61 -12.87
CA SER A 145 8.21 4.71 -12.31
C SER A 145 7.16 4.26 -11.30
N MET A 146 7.50 4.32 -10.02
CA MET A 146 6.54 4.21 -8.92
C MET A 146 5.37 5.21 -9.00
N LYS A 147 5.42 6.20 -9.88
CA LYS A 147 4.38 7.23 -10.05
C LYS A 147 3.43 6.99 -11.22
N LYS A 148 3.84 6.17 -12.18
CA LYS A 148 3.02 5.75 -13.33
C LYS A 148 3.32 4.28 -13.58
N ARG A 149 2.83 3.44 -12.69
CA ARG A 149 3.03 2.01 -12.81
C ARG A 149 2.33 1.56 -14.09
N LYS A 150 3.08 0.97 -14.97
CA LYS A 150 2.61 0.23 -16.12
C LYS A 150 2.90 -1.24 -15.85
N SER A 151 1.93 -2.08 -16.03
CA SER A 151 2.10 -3.53 -15.89
C SER A 151 1.81 -4.22 -17.21
N ASP A 152 2.55 -5.26 -17.47
CA ASP A 152 2.38 -6.11 -18.63
C ASP A 152 1.91 -7.50 -18.19
N LEU A 153 0.99 -8.11 -18.92
CA LEU A 153 0.76 -9.54 -18.85
C LEU A 153 1.74 -10.22 -19.81
N VAL A 154 2.64 -11.00 -19.26
CA VAL A 154 3.71 -11.68 -19.98
C VAL A 154 3.43 -13.18 -20.01
N ARG A 155 3.59 -13.79 -21.17
CA ARG A 155 3.62 -15.25 -21.31
C ARG A 155 5.05 -15.69 -21.46
N THR A 156 5.47 -16.74 -20.75
CA THR A 156 6.78 -17.32 -20.87
C THR A 156 6.71 -18.85 -20.94
N ASP A 157 7.61 -19.43 -21.71
CA ASP A 157 7.84 -20.88 -21.78
C ASP A 157 9.19 -21.29 -21.15
N GLY A 158 9.83 -20.35 -20.43
CA GLY A 158 11.15 -20.53 -19.82
C GLY A 158 12.30 -20.17 -20.75
N GLY A 159 12.05 -19.84 -22.01
CA GLY A 159 13.07 -19.45 -22.99
C GLY A 159 12.75 -18.17 -23.75
N HIS A 160 11.46 -17.90 -23.90
CA HIS A 160 10.97 -16.73 -24.63
C HIS A 160 9.84 -16.04 -23.87
N ASP A 161 10.02 -14.77 -23.60
CA ASP A 161 9.03 -13.92 -22.95
C ASP A 161 8.31 -13.09 -24.00
N ALA A 162 6.99 -13.08 -23.96
CA ALA A 162 6.15 -12.28 -24.83
C ALA A 162 5.12 -11.50 -24.02
N ALA A 163 5.17 -10.17 -24.09
CA ALA A 163 4.11 -9.33 -23.57
C ALA A 163 2.85 -9.52 -24.41
N ILE A 164 1.75 -9.95 -23.78
CA ILE A 164 0.46 -10.19 -24.43
C ILE A 164 -0.34 -8.90 -24.48
N LEU A 165 -0.32 -8.14 -23.39
CA LEU A 165 -1.00 -6.86 -23.25
C LEU A 165 -0.31 -5.99 -22.20
N SER A 166 -0.62 -4.71 -22.23
CA SER A 166 -0.15 -3.71 -21.26
C SER A 166 -1.31 -2.93 -20.68
N VAL A 167 -1.24 -2.60 -19.41
CA VAL A 167 -2.22 -1.75 -18.71
C VAL A 167 -1.54 -0.60 -17.99
N GLU A 168 -2.20 0.55 -17.94
CA GLU A 168 -1.79 1.67 -17.10
C GLU A 168 -2.29 1.42 -15.67
N GLY A 169 -1.39 1.14 -14.75
CA GLY A 169 -1.70 0.80 -13.36
C GLY A 169 -1.00 -0.48 -12.91
N GLU A 170 -1.40 -0.97 -11.75
CA GLU A 170 -0.95 -2.26 -11.19
C GLU A 170 -1.89 -3.36 -11.66
N LEU A 171 -1.39 -4.30 -12.45
CA LEU A 171 -2.13 -5.54 -12.79
C LEU A 171 -1.97 -6.51 -11.62
N THR A 172 -2.99 -6.62 -10.80
CA THR A 172 -2.94 -7.34 -9.52
C THR A 172 -3.51 -8.76 -9.58
N GLY A 173 -4.25 -9.06 -10.63
CA GLY A 173 -4.80 -10.40 -10.87
C GLY A 173 -5.28 -10.55 -12.30
N PHE A 174 -5.26 -11.76 -12.78
CA PHE A 174 -5.84 -12.12 -14.07
C PHE A 174 -6.35 -13.55 -14.03
N ASP A 175 -7.42 -13.81 -14.78
CA ASP A 175 -7.98 -15.12 -14.96
C ASP A 175 -8.86 -15.17 -16.20
N GLY A 176 -9.09 -16.35 -16.76
CA GLY A 176 -9.90 -16.47 -17.97
C GLY A 176 -10.52 -17.84 -18.16
N ASN A 177 -11.83 -17.81 -18.48
CA ASN A 177 -12.58 -18.95 -18.97
C ASN A 177 -13.31 -18.47 -20.24
N GLY A 178 -12.59 -18.45 -21.38
CA GLY A 178 -13.06 -17.90 -22.65
C GLY A 178 -12.68 -16.41 -22.83
N ASP A 179 -13.10 -15.53 -21.96
CA ASP A 179 -12.63 -14.14 -21.89
C ASP A 179 -11.52 -14.02 -20.86
N LEU A 180 -10.59 -13.10 -21.07
CA LEU A 180 -9.55 -12.78 -20.09
C LEU A 180 -9.98 -11.59 -19.23
N TRP A 181 -10.05 -11.81 -17.92
CA TRP A 181 -10.42 -10.82 -16.93
C TRP A 181 -9.20 -10.36 -16.14
N LEU A 182 -9.15 -9.08 -15.82
CA LEU A 182 -8.02 -8.44 -15.19
C LEU A 182 -8.47 -7.54 -14.04
N THR A 183 -7.75 -7.55 -12.93
CA THR A 183 -7.87 -6.52 -11.90
C THR A 183 -6.72 -5.54 -12.01
N VAL A 184 -7.05 -4.26 -12.13
CA VAL A 184 -6.08 -3.18 -12.27
C VAL A 184 -6.30 -2.16 -11.17
N VAL A 185 -5.23 -1.73 -10.50
CA VAL A 185 -5.26 -0.71 -9.47
C VAL A 185 -4.53 0.54 -9.96
N THR A 186 -5.21 1.68 -9.83
CA THR A 186 -4.67 3.00 -10.10
C THR A 186 -4.80 3.88 -8.85
N PRO A 187 -4.14 5.05 -8.77
CA PRO A 187 -4.34 5.97 -7.66
C PRO A 187 -5.77 6.47 -7.46
N THR A 188 -6.63 6.31 -8.46
CA THR A 188 -8.02 6.78 -8.46
C THR A 188 -9.04 5.70 -8.11
N GLY A 189 -8.68 4.43 -8.18
CA GLY A 189 -9.58 3.31 -7.91
C GLY A 189 -9.10 2.00 -8.50
N GLY A 190 -9.71 0.91 -8.04
CA GLY A 190 -9.61 -0.40 -8.66
C GLY A 190 -10.55 -0.51 -9.86
N THR A 191 -10.19 -1.31 -10.84
CA THR A 191 -10.99 -1.55 -12.03
C THR A 191 -10.95 -3.03 -12.40
N LEU A 192 -12.12 -3.64 -12.58
CA LEU A 192 -12.24 -4.91 -13.27
C LEU A 192 -12.27 -4.63 -14.76
N CYS A 193 -11.32 -5.19 -15.49
CA CYS A 193 -11.20 -5.06 -16.94
C CYS A 193 -11.44 -6.40 -17.63
N ARG A 194 -11.83 -6.33 -18.89
CA ARG A 194 -11.90 -7.46 -19.80
C ARG A 194 -10.96 -7.24 -20.96
N ALA A 195 -10.10 -8.20 -21.24
CA ALA A 195 -9.26 -8.19 -22.41
C ALA A 195 -9.87 -9.05 -23.52
N ARG A 196 -9.89 -8.50 -24.73
CA ARG A 196 -10.35 -9.20 -25.92
C ARG A 196 -9.24 -9.22 -26.96
N HIS A 197 -9.07 -10.37 -27.56
CA HIS A 197 -8.16 -10.53 -28.67
C HIS A 197 -8.96 -10.59 -29.98
N ASP A 198 -8.66 -9.70 -30.87
CA ASP A 198 -9.26 -9.67 -32.21
C ASP A 198 -8.18 -9.60 -33.29
N SER A 199 -8.58 -9.48 -34.55
CA SER A 199 -7.64 -9.41 -35.68
C SER A 199 -6.75 -8.16 -35.68
N TRP A 200 -7.04 -7.18 -34.82
CA TRP A 200 -6.29 -5.91 -34.70
C TRP A 200 -5.35 -5.88 -33.48
N GLY A 201 -5.40 -6.91 -32.64
CA GLY A 201 -4.57 -7.02 -31.44
C GLY A 201 -5.39 -7.31 -30.18
N THR A 202 -4.79 -7.05 -29.02
CA THR A 202 -5.44 -7.19 -27.73
C THR A 202 -5.89 -5.83 -27.21
N SER A 203 -7.20 -5.68 -27.01
CA SER A 203 -7.81 -4.49 -26.40
C SER A 203 -8.21 -4.79 -24.95
N VAL A 204 -8.02 -3.81 -24.04
CA VAL A 204 -8.45 -3.90 -22.64
C VAL A 204 -9.54 -2.86 -22.41
N GLU A 205 -10.73 -3.33 -22.03
CA GLU A 205 -11.86 -2.46 -21.72
C GLU A 205 -12.18 -2.46 -20.21
N PRO A 206 -12.40 -1.32 -19.55
CA PRO A 206 -12.89 -1.27 -18.18
C PRO A 206 -14.35 -1.70 -18.15
N VAL A 207 -14.68 -2.62 -17.22
CA VAL A 207 -16.03 -3.17 -17.08
C VAL A 207 -16.69 -2.67 -15.79
N VAL A 208 -15.98 -2.74 -14.67
CA VAL A 208 -16.46 -2.26 -13.37
C VAL A 208 -15.40 -1.34 -12.75
N THR A 209 -15.77 -0.08 -12.55
CA THR A 209 -14.88 0.93 -11.95
C THR A 209 -15.39 1.45 -10.61
N GLN A 210 -16.68 1.22 -10.33
CA GLN A 210 -17.37 1.74 -9.16
C GLN A 210 -18.53 0.83 -8.76
N LEU A 211 -18.93 0.91 -7.50
CA LEU A 211 -20.12 0.29 -6.97
C LEU A 211 -20.86 1.31 -6.09
N ASP A 212 -22.18 1.44 -6.25
CA ASP A 212 -23.01 2.39 -5.52
C ASP A 212 -22.51 3.85 -5.60
N GLY A 213 -21.88 4.23 -6.72
CA GLY A 213 -21.33 5.57 -6.94
C GLY A 213 -19.96 5.84 -6.28
N ALA A 214 -19.38 4.85 -5.58
CA ALA A 214 -18.04 4.94 -5.02
C ALA A 214 -17.02 4.15 -5.87
N PRO A 215 -15.80 4.66 -6.09
CA PRO A 215 -14.74 3.90 -6.73
C PRO A 215 -14.46 2.60 -5.98
N LEU A 216 -14.11 1.54 -6.70
CA LEU A 216 -13.66 0.29 -6.08
C LEU A 216 -12.33 0.49 -5.36
N GLY A 217 -12.12 -0.25 -4.27
CA GLY A 217 -10.88 -0.24 -3.49
C GLY A 217 -9.71 -0.90 -4.21
N ALA A 218 -8.71 -1.31 -3.43
CA ALA A 218 -7.51 -1.99 -3.92
C ALA A 218 -7.84 -3.40 -4.39
N LEU A 219 -8.15 -3.57 -5.66
CA LEU A 219 -8.40 -4.90 -6.23
C LEU A 219 -7.14 -5.77 -6.17
N SER A 220 -7.29 -7.05 -5.80
CA SER A 220 -6.18 -7.95 -5.51
C SER A 220 -6.24 -9.28 -6.24
N ALA A 221 -7.43 -9.74 -6.61
CA ALA A 221 -7.61 -11.04 -7.24
C ALA A 221 -8.85 -11.05 -8.12
N VAL A 222 -8.85 -11.95 -9.11
CA VAL A 222 -9.98 -12.26 -9.97
C VAL A 222 -10.04 -13.75 -10.24
N GLU A 223 -11.25 -14.29 -10.34
CA GLU A 223 -11.53 -15.71 -10.63
C GLU A 223 -12.74 -15.80 -11.55
N ALA A 224 -12.57 -16.44 -12.70
CA ALA A 224 -13.63 -16.64 -13.68
C ALA A 224 -14.38 -17.95 -13.40
N GLY A 225 -15.66 -17.85 -13.08
CA GLY A 225 -16.49 -19.01 -12.78
C GLY A 225 -16.88 -19.84 -14.02
N PRO A 226 -17.17 -21.12 -13.83
CA PRO A 226 -17.64 -21.99 -14.91
C PRO A 226 -19.03 -21.58 -15.42
N ASP A 227 -19.79 -20.82 -14.66
CA ASP A 227 -21.10 -20.26 -15.02
C ASP A 227 -21.00 -18.94 -15.80
N GLY A 228 -19.78 -18.50 -16.13
CA GLY A 228 -19.49 -17.25 -16.83
C GLY A 228 -19.49 -16.01 -15.95
N LYS A 229 -19.77 -16.13 -14.65
CA LYS A 229 -19.62 -15.03 -13.71
C LYS A 229 -18.18 -14.82 -13.33
N VAL A 230 -17.86 -13.60 -12.88
CA VAL A 230 -16.51 -13.20 -12.53
C VAL A 230 -16.48 -12.72 -11.08
N TYR A 231 -15.73 -13.42 -10.27
CA TYR A 231 -15.50 -13.06 -8.87
C TYR A 231 -14.22 -12.22 -8.79
N PHE A 232 -14.26 -11.13 -8.03
CA PHE A 232 -13.08 -10.31 -7.84
C PHE A 232 -13.04 -9.74 -6.44
N ALA A 233 -11.86 -9.54 -5.91
CA ALA A 233 -11.63 -9.10 -4.54
C ALA A 233 -11.03 -7.72 -4.49
N ALA A 234 -11.51 -6.88 -3.55
CA ALA A 234 -10.81 -5.73 -3.07
C ALA A 234 -10.15 -6.09 -1.73
N ALA A 235 -8.84 -6.00 -1.66
CA ALA A 235 -8.09 -6.27 -0.44
C ALA A 235 -8.42 -5.28 0.67
N ALA A 236 -8.67 -4.02 0.30
CA ALA A 236 -9.01 -2.95 1.22
C ALA A 236 -9.75 -1.82 0.49
N GLU A 237 -10.62 -1.11 1.22
CA GLU A 237 -11.25 0.13 0.77
C GLU A 237 -10.57 1.35 1.41
N THR A 238 -9.26 1.46 1.23
CA THR A 238 -8.43 2.55 1.77
C THR A 238 -7.80 3.35 0.64
N SER A 239 -7.07 4.41 0.99
CA SER A 239 -6.39 5.26 0.01
C SER A 239 -5.42 4.49 -0.87
N LEU A 240 -5.54 4.64 -2.19
CA LEU A 240 -4.72 3.99 -3.20
C LEU A 240 -3.49 4.81 -3.64
N LYS A 241 -3.12 5.84 -2.90
CA LYS A 241 -1.97 6.69 -3.24
C LYS A 241 -0.65 5.92 -3.41
N ASN A 242 -0.51 4.83 -2.67
CA ASN A 242 0.67 3.96 -2.69
C ASN A 242 0.35 2.58 -3.29
N GLY A 243 -0.68 2.49 -4.13
CA GLY A 243 -1.10 1.27 -4.81
C GLY A 243 -1.65 0.20 -3.88
N LEU A 244 -1.71 -1.03 -4.39
CA LEU A 244 -2.21 -2.20 -3.65
C LEU A 244 -1.39 -2.47 -2.38
N GLU A 245 -0.07 -2.45 -2.46
CA GLU A 245 0.80 -2.70 -1.30
C GLU A 245 0.55 -1.70 -0.16
N GLY A 246 0.40 -0.41 -0.49
CA GLY A 246 0.11 0.62 0.49
C GLY A 246 -1.25 0.45 1.15
N ALA A 247 -2.27 0.07 0.40
CA ALA A 247 -3.61 -0.22 0.89
C ALA A 247 -3.62 -1.46 1.80
N LEU A 248 -2.99 -2.56 1.37
CA LEU A 248 -2.82 -3.78 2.16
C LEU A 248 -2.09 -3.52 3.47
N ARG A 249 -0.97 -2.80 3.42
CA ARG A 249 -0.22 -2.45 4.63
C ARG A 249 -1.07 -1.65 5.62
N THR A 250 -1.86 -0.71 5.13
CA THR A 250 -2.78 0.08 5.96
C THR A 250 -3.84 -0.82 6.60
N GLU A 251 -4.45 -1.70 5.82
CA GLU A 251 -5.47 -2.65 6.30
C GLU A 251 -4.90 -3.62 7.33
N LEU A 252 -3.72 -4.19 7.09
CA LEU A 252 -3.06 -5.11 8.03
C LEU A 252 -2.72 -4.44 9.35
N LEU A 253 -2.29 -3.17 9.34
CA LEU A 253 -1.99 -2.41 10.56
C LEU A 253 -3.25 -1.99 11.31
N ALA A 254 -4.29 -1.59 10.59
CA ALA A 254 -5.55 -1.13 11.17
C ALA A 254 -6.51 -2.30 11.52
N HIS A 255 -6.40 -3.40 10.77
CA HIS A 255 -7.24 -4.61 10.89
C HIS A 255 -8.74 -4.30 10.91
N THR A 256 -9.16 -3.41 10.01
CA THR A 256 -10.53 -2.88 10.01
C THR A 256 -11.51 -3.80 9.30
N GLY A 257 -11.02 -4.72 8.46
CA GLY A 257 -11.84 -5.64 7.68
C GLY A 257 -12.64 -4.89 6.61
N THR A 258 -11.98 -3.99 5.88
CA THR A 258 -12.63 -3.24 4.80
C THR A 258 -12.65 -3.97 3.46
N GLY A 259 -11.96 -5.10 3.37
CA GLY A 259 -11.92 -5.91 2.15
C GLY A 259 -13.26 -6.55 1.82
N TRP A 260 -13.56 -6.64 0.53
CA TRP A 260 -14.77 -7.22 -0.03
C TRP A 260 -14.46 -8.13 -1.20
N VAL A 261 -15.29 -9.16 -1.37
CA VAL A 261 -15.40 -9.95 -2.60
C VAL A 261 -16.70 -9.60 -3.30
N TYR A 262 -16.61 -9.42 -4.59
CA TYR A 262 -17.71 -9.08 -5.49
C TYR A 262 -17.90 -10.17 -6.53
N VAL A 263 -19.08 -10.22 -7.12
CA VAL A 263 -19.37 -11.00 -8.33
C VAL A 263 -19.94 -10.09 -9.39
N TYR A 264 -19.38 -10.16 -10.59
CA TYR A 264 -19.91 -9.53 -11.79
C TYR A 264 -20.58 -10.58 -12.66
N ASP A 265 -21.80 -10.30 -13.08
CA ASP A 265 -22.53 -11.14 -14.05
C ASP A 265 -22.52 -10.43 -15.42
N PRO A 266 -21.80 -10.97 -16.43
CA PRO A 266 -21.75 -10.37 -17.76
C PRO A 266 -23.10 -10.38 -18.49
N ALA A 267 -24.04 -11.28 -18.12
CA ALA A 267 -25.31 -11.41 -18.80
C ALA A 267 -26.22 -10.20 -18.59
N ASP A 268 -26.25 -9.66 -17.39
CA ASP A 268 -27.07 -8.50 -17.04
C ASP A 268 -26.23 -7.29 -16.60
N ARG A 269 -24.88 -7.42 -16.60
CA ARG A 269 -23.90 -6.41 -16.17
C ARG A 269 -24.06 -5.99 -14.71
N SER A 270 -24.63 -6.85 -13.89
CA SER A 270 -24.81 -6.57 -12.47
C SER A 270 -23.54 -6.85 -11.67
N VAL A 271 -23.32 -6.08 -10.60
CA VAL A 271 -22.28 -6.30 -9.61
C VAL A 271 -22.92 -6.48 -8.26
N GLN A 272 -22.52 -7.50 -7.52
CA GLN A 272 -23.05 -7.78 -6.19
C GLN A 272 -21.92 -8.06 -5.20
N ARG A 273 -22.13 -7.67 -3.94
CA ARG A 273 -21.24 -8.03 -2.83
C ARG A 273 -21.51 -9.48 -2.42
N VAL A 274 -20.46 -10.27 -2.27
CA VAL A 274 -20.53 -11.68 -1.84
C VAL A 274 -20.10 -11.83 -0.39
N LEU A 275 -18.89 -11.37 -0.07
CA LEU A 275 -18.29 -11.51 1.26
C LEU A 275 -17.51 -10.23 1.61
N GLY A 276 -17.77 -9.70 2.79
CA GLY A 276 -17.05 -8.55 3.34
C GLY A 276 -16.48 -8.82 4.73
N GLY A 277 -15.86 -7.81 5.31
CA GLY A 277 -15.26 -7.93 6.64
C GLY A 277 -13.91 -8.65 6.62
N ILE A 278 -13.21 -8.64 5.48
CA ILE A 278 -11.93 -9.33 5.26
C ILE A 278 -10.80 -8.33 5.47
N ALA A 279 -9.79 -8.72 6.25
CA ALA A 279 -8.61 -7.89 6.49
C ALA A 279 -7.52 -8.21 5.46
N GLY A 280 -7.74 -7.80 4.22
CA GLY A 280 -6.83 -8.05 3.11
C GLY A 280 -7.20 -9.33 2.36
N ALA A 281 -8.28 -9.27 1.56
CA ALA A 281 -8.58 -10.33 0.60
C ALA A 281 -7.43 -10.42 -0.42
N SER A 282 -6.78 -11.57 -0.56
CA SER A 282 -5.55 -11.69 -1.35
C SER A 282 -5.61 -12.81 -2.40
N GLY A 283 -6.48 -13.77 -2.26
CA GLY A 283 -6.67 -14.85 -3.22
C GLY A 283 -8.12 -15.29 -3.29
N LEU A 284 -8.50 -15.76 -4.45
CA LEU A 284 -9.79 -16.36 -4.75
C LEU A 284 -9.59 -17.68 -5.47
N ALA A 285 -10.43 -18.66 -5.18
CA ALA A 285 -10.55 -19.87 -5.95
C ALA A 285 -11.99 -20.40 -5.86
N LEU A 286 -12.49 -20.99 -6.93
CA LEU A 286 -13.79 -21.66 -6.95
C LEU A 286 -13.61 -23.18 -6.84
N SER A 287 -14.52 -23.85 -6.13
CA SER A 287 -14.63 -25.28 -6.23
C SER A 287 -14.93 -25.71 -7.69
N GLU A 288 -14.56 -26.92 -8.05
CA GLU A 288 -14.76 -27.47 -9.41
C GLU A 288 -16.21 -27.33 -9.91
N ASP A 289 -17.18 -27.53 -9.01
CA ASP A 289 -18.61 -27.37 -9.33
C ASP A 289 -19.08 -25.89 -9.32
N GLY A 290 -18.20 -24.95 -9.07
CA GLY A 290 -18.46 -23.50 -9.00
C GLY A 290 -19.35 -23.03 -7.85
N ARG A 291 -19.69 -23.93 -6.90
CA ARG A 291 -20.67 -23.63 -5.84
C ARG A 291 -20.07 -23.01 -4.59
N THR A 292 -18.80 -23.26 -4.35
CA THR A 292 -18.06 -22.74 -3.18
C THR A 292 -16.96 -21.81 -3.65
N LEU A 293 -16.94 -20.62 -3.08
CA LEU A 293 -15.86 -19.66 -3.27
C LEU A 293 -14.96 -19.70 -2.03
N TYR A 294 -13.68 -19.92 -2.26
CA TYR A 294 -12.62 -19.83 -1.25
C TYR A 294 -11.97 -18.47 -1.33
N VAL A 295 -11.73 -17.88 -0.16
CA VAL A 295 -11.17 -16.52 -0.06
C VAL A 295 -10.09 -16.50 1.00
N SER A 296 -8.88 -16.10 0.64
CA SER A 296 -7.82 -15.89 1.60
C SER A 296 -7.97 -14.54 2.29
N ASP A 297 -7.90 -14.55 3.62
CA ASP A 297 -7.90 -13.39 4.50
C ASP A 297 -6.50 -13.26 5.11
N LEU A 298 -5.73 -12.36 4.53
CA LEU A 298 -4.32 -12.20 4.81
C LEU A 298 -4.10 -11.77 6.26
N GLY A 299 -4.84 -10.76 6.74
CA GLY A 299 -4.70 -10.24 8.09
C GLY A 299 -5.20 -11.21 9.16
N SER A 300 -6.29 -11.93 8.90
CA SER A 300 -6.84 -12.94 9.82
C SER A 300 -6.11 -14.29 9.74
N ARG A 301 -5.19 -14.46 8.80
CA ARG A 301 -4.43 -15.70 8.55
C ARG A 301 -5.35 -16.92 8.46
N CYS A 302 -6.37 -16.80 7.65
CA CYS A 302 -7.36 -17.86 7.46
C CYS A 302 -7.86 -17.92 6.01
N ILE A 303 -8.56 -18.99 5.70
CA ILE A 303 -9.27 -19.18 4.44
C ILE A 303 -10.76 -19.34 4.74
N TRP A 304 -11.56 -18.52 4.12
CA TRP A 304 -13.01 -18.57 4.19
C TRP A 304 -13.58 -19.41 3.05
N ALA A 305 -14.60 -20.20 3.32
CA ALA A 305 -15.40 -20.91 2.34
C ALA A 305 -16.84 -20.41 2.41
N VAL A 306 -17.35 -19.90 1.30
CA VAL A 306 -18.72 -19.34 1.20
C VAL A 306 -19.41 -19.84 -0.04
N PRO A 307 -20.76 -20.00 -0.04
CA PRO A 307 -21.48 -20.27 -1.27
C PRO A 307 -21.26 -19.14 -2.29
N SER A 308 -20.90 -19.50 -3.52
CA SER A 308 -20.60 -18.54 -4.59
C SER A 308 -21.80 -17.65 -4.95
N GLY A 309 -23.03 -18.17 -4.83
CA GLY A 309 -24.28 -17.38 -4.95
C GLY A 309 -24.68 -16.59 -3.70
N GLY A 310 -23.80 -16.50 -2.68
CA GLY A 310 -24.04 -15.74 -1.45
C GLY A 310 -24.10 -14.24 -1.73
N ARG A 311 -24.86 -13.51 -0.92
CA ARG A 311 -24.97 -12.04 -1.00
C ARG A 311 -24.74 -11.42 0.34
N GLU A 312 -23.90 -10.34 0.37
CA GLU A 312 -23.64 -9.49 1.53
C GLU A 312 -23.33 -10.25 2.82
N ARG A 313 -22.55 -11.34 2.71
CA ARG A 313 -22.10 -12.08 3.88
C ARG A 313 -20.92 -11.35 4.53
N MET A 314 -20.74 -11.61 5.81
CA MET A 314 -19.58 -11.09 6.56
C MET A 314 -18.70 -12.26 7.01
N ALA A 315 -17.40 -12.09 6.95
CA ALA A 315 -16.42 -13.02 7.47
C ALA A 315 -16.74 -13.38 8.93
N GLY A 316 -16.78 -14.68 9.23
CA GLY A 316 -17.21 -15.18 10.54
C GLY A 316 -18.71 -15.15 10.81
N GLY A 317 -19.52 -14.66 9.86
CA GLY A 317 -20.98 -14.61 9.96
C GLY A 317 -21.68 -15.90 9.51
N LYS A 318 -23.01 -15.91 9.57
CA LYS A 318 -23.82 -17.05 9.16
C LYS A 318 -23.61 -17.41 7.67
N GLY A 319 -23.31 -18.68 7.40
CA GLY A 319 -23.10 -19.18 6.05
C GLY A 319 -21.72 -18.84 5.47
N CYS A 320 -20.79 -18.46 6.33
CA CYS A 320 -19.37 -18.34 6.05
C CYS A 320 -18.67 -19.39 6.93
N ALA A 321 -18.01 -20.36 6.32
CA ALA A 321 -17.24 -21.37 7.03
C ALA A 321 -15.76 -20.97 6.98
N GLN A 322 -15.05 -21.21 8.07
CA GLN A 322 -13.61 -21.05 8.12
C GLN A 322 -12.96 -22.39 7.77
N LEU A 323 -12.44 -22.51 6.55
CA LEU A 323 -11.81 -23.75 6.07
C LEU A 323 -10.49 -24.01 6.81
N ALA A 324 -9.69 -22.97 6.98
CA ALA A 324 -8.44 -23.02 7.71
C ALA A 324 -8.29 -21.75 8.56
N ALA A 325 -7.66 -21.86 9.72
CA ALA A 325 -7.42 -20.75 10.62
C ALA A 325 -6.07 -20.89 11.32
N GLY A 326 -5.49 -19.77 11.76
CA GLY A 326 -4.21 -19.76 12.46
C GLY A 326 -3.07 -20.24 11.58
N LEU A 327 -3.10 -19.93 10.30
CA LEU A 327 -2.04 -20.30 9.36
C LEU A 327 -0.70 -19.71 9.83
N PRO A 328 0.41 -20.44 9.70
CA PRO A 328 1.74 -19.97 10.12
C PRO A 328 2.26 -18.79 9.31
N GLY A 329 1.72 -18.59 8.09
CA GLY A 329 2.01 -17.49 7.18
C GLY A 329 0.78 -16.68 6.81
N TYR A 330 0.97 -15.71 5.98
CA TYR A 330 -0.09 -14.91 5.36
C TYR A 330 -0.56 -15.65 4.10
N PRO A 331 -1.83 -16.09 4.01
CA PRO A 331 -2.34 -16.76 2.82
C PRO A 331 -2.39 -15.77 1.64
N GLY A 332 -1.86 -16.18 0.50
CA GLY A 332 -1.84 -15.42 -0.75
C GLY A 332 -2.87 -15.92 -1.75
N ALA A 333 -2.41 -16.15 -2.99
CA ALA A 333 -3.21 -16.76 -4.04
C ALA A 333 -3.70 -18.16 -3.62
N LEU A 334 -4.84 -18.54 -4.12
CA LEU A 334 -5.44 -19.87 -3.90
C LEU A 334 -5.59 -20.59 -5.22
N ALA A 335 -5.49 -21.91 -5.17
CA ALA A 335 -5.87 -22.79 -6.26
C ALA A 335 -6.69 -23.97 -5.70
N VAL A 336 -7.56 -24.54 -6.52
CA VAL A 336 -8.26 -25.78 -6.22
C VAL A 336 -7.74 -26.84 -7.17
N GLU A 337 -7.17 -27.89 -6.58
CA GLU A 337 -6.65 -29.03 -7.31
C GLU A 337 -7.80 -29.94 -7.78
N GLU A 338 -7.53 -30.84 -8.74
CA GLU A 338 -8.52 -31.78 -9.28
C GLU A 338 -9.16 -32.71 -8.21
N ASP A 339 -8.45 -32.94 -7.10
CA ASP A 339 -8.97 -33.74 -5.97
C ASP A 339 -9.81 -32.90 -4.98
N GLY A 340 -10.01 -31.61 -5.26
CA GLY A 340 -10.73 -30.67 -4.42
C GLY A 340 -9.89 -30.08 -3.27
N THR A 341 -8.60 -30.40 -3.21
CA THR A 341 -7.68 -29.76 -2.24
C THR A 341 -7.50 -28.28 -2.58
N VAL A 342 -7.52 -27.44 -1.55
CA VAL A 342 -7.23 -26.01 -1.67
C VAL A 342 -5.79 -25.77 -1.29
N SER A 343 -5.00 -25.27 -2.23
CA SER A 343 -3.57 -24.98 -2.07
C SER A 343 -3.28 -23.47 -2.13
#